data_1bc00ca42d336855a3d0f826b8551fc5
#
_entry.id   1bc00ca42d336855a3d0f826b8551fc5
#
_cell.length_a   1.000
_cell.length_b   1.000
_cell.length_c   1.000
_cell.angle_alpha   90.00
_cell.angle_beta   90.00
_cell.angle_gamma   90.00
#
_symmetry.space_group_name_H-M   'P 1'
#
loop_
_entity.id
_entity.type
_entity.pdbx_description
1 polymer ?
#
loop_
_entity_poly.entity_id
_entity_poly.type
_entity_poly.pdbx_seq_one_letter_code
_entity_poly.pdbx_strand_id
1 'polypeptide(L)'
;FGEQGSDRMTPTSPSICPEFDGSKTSYTGLWSRPEVGVGGASVLVNDVSQGYLHYIYDAKGKPVWLLGASNNGLPGAEVALMQFEGYCAVCTGVTPDSQEVGVFSMNYTDELSGAWNLDYMLATPLAGSIKREDSVSKLTVPLVCQ
;
A
#
# COMPACT_ATOMS: atom_id res chain seq x y z
N PHE A 1 -34.63 1.65 2.93
CA PHE A 1 -33.43 2.45 2.70
C PHE A 1 -32.52 2.39 3.91
N GLY A 2 -31.34 1.80 3.74
CA GLY A 2 -30.20 2.08 4.57
C GLY A 2 -30.30 1.57 6.00
N GLU A 3 -29.94 0.32 6.21
CA GLU A 3 -29.47 -0.07 7.52
C GLU A 3 -28.29 0.83 7.85
N GLN A 4 -28.42 1.63 8.90
CA GLN A 4 -27.29 2.32 9.49
C GLN A 4 -26.46 1.26 10.23
N GLY A 5 -25.49 0.69 9.56
CA GLY A 5 -24.47 -0.13 10.18
C GLY A 5 -23.44 0.77 10.86
N SER A 6 -23.15 0.53 12.13
CA SER A 6 -21.95 1.08 12.76
C SER A 6 -20.96 -0.05 12.95
N ASP A 7 -19.89 -0.03 12.20
CA ASP A 7 -18.78 -0.96 12.37
C ASP A 7 -17.79 -0.43 13.39
N ARG A 8 -17.46 -1.24 14.37
CA ARG A 8 -16.40 -0.90 15.32
C ARG A 8 -15.05 -1.20 14.69
N MET A 9 -14.31 -0.15 14.36
CA MET A 9 -12.94 -0.29 13.91
C MET A 9 -11.97 -0.36 15.09
N THR A 10 -11.03 -1.30 15.02
CA THR A 10 -9.90 -1.38 15.94
C THR A 10 -8.61 -1.03 15.20
N PRO A 11 -7.66 -0.31 15.83
CA PRO A 11 -6.37 -0.05 15.21
C PRO A 11 -5.67 -1.35 14.83
N THR A 12 -5.13 -1.41 13.61
CA THR A 12 -4.37 -2.57 13.13
C THR A 12 -2.93 -2.57 13.63
N SER A 13 -2.48 -1.45 14.18
CA SER A 13 -1.12 -1.29 14.67
C SER A 13 -1.08 -0.50 15.97
N PRO A 14 -0.41 -0.99 17.00
CA PRO A 14 -0.21 -0.28 18.25
C PRO A 14 0.84 0.84 18.16
N SER A 15 1.76 0.77 17.18
CA SER A 15 2.82 1.75 16.99
C SER A 15 3.13 1.95 15.52
N ILE A 16 3.20 3.21 15.10
CA ILE A 16 3.60 3.63 13.76
C ILE A 16 5.05 4.15 13.73
N CYS A 17 5.78 3.97 14.82
CA CYS A 17 7.18 4.33 14.99
C CYS A 17 8.02 3.07 15.24
N PRO A 18 8.22 2.22 14.23
CA PRO A 18 9.06 1.05 14.36
C PRO A 18 10.51 1.44 14.63
N GLU A 19 11.22 0.56 15.30
CA GLU A 19 12.64 0.69 15.51
C GLU A 19 13.40 -0.15 14.48
N PHE A 20 14.18 0.52 13.63
CA PHE A 20 15.08 -0.11 12.69
C PHE A 20 16.50 0.41 12.96
N ASP A 21 17.48 -0.49 13.04
CA ASP A 21 18.89 -0.16 13.26
C ASP A 21 19.14 0.76 14.46
N GLY A 22 18.36 0.57 15.54
CA GLY A 22 18.49 1.33 16.78
C GLY A 22 17.87 2.73 16.75
N SER A 23 17.15 3.10 15.70
CA SER A 23 16.39 4.35 15.64
C SER A 23 14.91 4.13 15.39
N LYS A 24 14.08 4.94 16.05
CA LYS A 24 12.63 4.96 15.83
C LYS A 24 12.29 5.95 14.74
N THR A 25 11.69 5.47 13.66
CA THR A 25 11.34 6.30 12.51
C THR A 25 9.95 5.94 11.98
N SER A 26 9.12 6.93 11.75
CA SER A 26 7.81 6.69 11.14
C SER A 26 7.88 6.78 9.62
N TYR A 27 7.73 5.64 8.97
CA TYR A 27 7.58 5.55 7.51
C TYR A 27 6.12 5.59 7.06
N THR A 28 5.20 5.47 7.99
CA THR A 28 3.75 5.53 7.73
C THR A 28 3.34 6.87 7.14
N GLY A 29 2.54 6.84 6.08
CA GLY A 29 2.04 8.04 5.41
C GLY A 29 1.79 7.84 3.92
N LEU A 30 1.62 8.94 3.21
CA LEU A 30 1.46 8.96 1.77
C LEU A 30 2.80 9.15 1.08
N TRP A 31 3.06 8.31 0.09
CA TRP A 31 4.29 8.33 -0.71
C TRP A 31 3.95 8.46 -2.19
N SER A 32 4.77 9.20 -2.92
CA SER A 32 4.58 9.42 -4.36
C SER A 32 5.89 9.47 -5.11
N ARG A 33 5.79 9.38 -6.42
CA ARG A 33 6.88 9.64 -7.35
C ARG A 33 6.89 11.11 -7.71
N PRO A 34 7.87 11.90 -7.28
CA PRO A 34 7.87 13.35 -7.51
C PRO A 34 7.91 13.73 -9.00
N GLU A 35 8.53 12.90 -9.84
CA GLU A 35 8.70 13.18 -11.26
C GLU A 35 7.44 12.96 -12.13
N VAL A 36 6.49 12.18 -11.64
CA VAL A 36 5.33 11.76 -12.46
C VAL A 36 4.04 12.46 -12.06
N GLY A 37 3.92 12.88 -10.80
CA GLY A 37 2.77 13.63 -10.31
C GLY A 37 1.44 12.86 -10.26
N VAL A 38 1.43 11.58 -10.64
CA VAL A 38 0.25 10.71 -10.60
C VAL A 38 0.60 9.34 -10.02
N GLY A 39 -0.36 8.81 -9.28
CA GLY A 39 -0.17 7.55 -8.54
C GLY A 39 0.66 7.74 -7.28
N GLY A 40 0.58 6.78 -6.42
CA GLY A 40 1.26 6.80 -5.13
C GLY A 40 0.84 5.61 -4.29
N ALA A 41 1.27 5.61 -3.04
CA ALA A 41 0.88 4.60 -2.08
C ALA A 41 0.58 5.19 -0.72
N SER A 42 -0.45 4.67 -0.06
CA SER A 42 -0.57 4.75 1.38
C SER A 42 0.29 3.64 1.99
N VAL A 43 1.13 4.01 2.92
CA VAL A 43 2.07 3.12 3.58
C VAL A 43 1.78 3.06 5.07
N LEU A 44 1.67 1.87 5.60
CA LEU A 44 1.55 1.60 7.03
C LEU A 44 2.65 0.61 7.43
N VAL A 45 3.56 1.04 8.28
CA VAL A 45 4.68 0.22 8.75
C VAL A 45 4.76 0.29 10.26
N ASN A 46 4.88 -0.87 10.89
CA ASN A 46 5.15 -1.02 12.31
C ASN A 46 6.21 -2.11 12.54
N ASP A 47 6.52 -2.42 13.79
CA ASP A 47 7.59 -3.36 14.16
C ASP A 47 7.40 -4.79 13.60
N VAL A 48 6.18 -5.18 13.30
CA VAL A 48 5.83 -6.58 12.98
C VAL A 48 5.13 -6.74 11.63
N SER A 49 4.69 -5.65 11.01
CA SER A 49 3.94 -5.71 9.77
C SER A 49 4.15 -4.49 8.89
N GLN A 50 3.87 -4.67 7.61
CA GLN A 50 3.81 -3.60 6.63
C GLN A 50 2.59 -3.78 5.74
N GLY A 51 1.97 -2.67 5.38
CA GLY A 51 0.82 -2.61 4.49
C GLY A 51 0.97 -1.47 3.48
N TYR A 52 0.58 -1.73 2.25
CA TYR A 52 0.71 -0.82 1.14
C TYR A 52 -0.58 -0.80 0.33
N LEU A 53 -1.14 0.37 0.11
CA LEU A 53 -2.25 0.56 -0.79
C LEU A 53 -1.78 1.44 -1.95
N HIS A 54 -1.55 0.83 -3.10
CA HIS A 54 -1.12 1.51 -4.32
C HIS A 54 -2.30 2.02 -5.11
N TYR A 55 -2.25 3.29 -5.48
CA TYR A 55 -3.17 3.95 -6.39
C TYR A 55 -2.54 4.02 -7.77
N ILE A 56 -3.10 3.29 -8.72
CA ILE A 56 -2.59 3.17 -10.08
C ILE A 56 -3.71 3.37 -11.11
N TYR A 57 -3.34 3.37 -12.37
CA TYR A 57 -4.29 3.35 -13.48
C TYR A 57 -4.03 2.14 -14.38
N ASP A 58 -5.08 1.54 -14.89
CA ASP A 58 -4.96 0.49 -15.90
C ASP A 58 -4.57 1.08 -17.27
N ALA A 59 -4.36 0.20 -18.26
CA ALA A 59 -3.99 0.61 -19.62
C ALA A 59 -5.03 1.48 -20.34
N LYS A 60 -6.25 1.57 -19.81
CA LYS A 60 -7.34 2.41 -20.31
C LYS A 60 -7.52 3.71 -19.50
N GLY A 61 -6.66 3.96 -18.52
CA GLY A 61 -6.75 5.11 -17.64
C GLY A 61 -7.81 4.97 -16.54
N LYS A 62 -8.33 3.77 -16.28
CA LYS A 62 -9.26 3.53 -15.18
C LYS A 62 -8.48 3.46 -13.86
N PRO A 63 -8.92 4.17 -12.81
CA PRO A 63 -8.26 4.07 -11.51
C PRO A 63 -8.43 2.68 -10.91
N VAL A 64 -7.35 2.16 -10.38
CA VAL A 64 -7.25 0.85 -9.74
C VAL A 64 -6.41 1.00 -8.47
N TRP A 65 -6.68 0.20 -7.47
CA TRP A 65 -5.84 0.10 -6.30
C TRP A 65 -5.40 -1.35 -6.07
N LEU A 66 -4.18 -1.51 -5.61
CA LEU A 66 -3.59 -2.81 -5.26
C LEU A 66 -3.21 -2.80 -3.78
N LEU A 67 -3.52 -3.86 -3.09
CA LEU A 67 -3.17 -4.03 -1.68
C LEU A 67 -2.01 -5.01 -1.53
N GLY A 68 -0.98 -4.60 -0.81
CA GLY A 68 0.08 -5.46 -0.35
C GLY A 68 0.14 -5.45 1.18
N ALA A 69 0.27 -6.62 1.80
CA ALA A 69 0.43 -6.71 3.25
C ALA A 69 1.35 -7.88 3.61
N SER A 70 2.14 -7.70 4.65
CA SER A 70 3.04 -8.72 5.17
C SER A 70 3.15 -8.59 6.68
N ASN A 71 3.27 -9.73 7.36
CA ASN A 71 3.59 -9.79 8.79
C ASN A 71 5.10 -9.67 9.05
N ASN A 72 5.84 -9.14 8.09
CA ASN A 72 7.25 -8.83 8.22
C ASN A 72 7.42 -7.31 8.06
N GLY A 73 7.74 -6.62 9.14
CA GLY A 73 7.93 -5.17 9.17
C GLY A 73 9.28 -4.70 8.61
N LEU A 74 10.17 -5.60 8.18
CA LEU A 74 11.50 -5.23 7.72
C LEU A 74 11.47 -4.49 6.38
N PRO A 75 12.16 -3.35 6.26
CA PRO A 75 12.33 -2.65 4.99
C PRO A 75 12.97 -3.55 3.94
N GLY A 76 12.55 -3.38 2.68
CA GLY A 76 13.06 -4.16 1.56
C GLY A 76 12.48 -5.57 1.41
N ALA A 77 11.68 -6.04 2.36
CA ALA A 77 10.96 -7.31 2.22
C ALA A 77 9.95 -7.23 1.08
N GLU A 78 9.93 -8.26 0.25
CA GLU A 78 8.99 -8.38 -0.85
C GLU A 78 7.59 -8.71 -0.34
N VAL A 79 6.59 -8.02 -0.88
CA VAL A 79 5.18 -8.16 -0.50
C VAL A 79 4.36 -8.48 -1.74
N ALA A 80 3.50 -9.50 -1.67
CA ALA A 80 2.56 -9.81 -2.74
C ALA A 80 1.52 -8.70 -2.91
N LEU A 81 1.25 -8.32 -4.15
CA LEU A 81 0.22 -7.35 -4.52
C LEU A 81 -1.06 -8.06 -4.94
N MET A 82 -2.15 -7.69 -4.30
CA MET A 82 -3.48 -8.25 -4.52
C MET A 82 -4.38 -7.27 -5.25
N GLN A 83 -5.02 -7.73 -6.32
CA GLN A 83 -6.13 -7.06 -7.00
C GLN A 83 -7.44 -7.63 -6.48
N PHE A 84 -8.42 -6.76 -6.22
CA PHE A 84 -9.74 -7.15 -5.72
C PHE A 84 -10.83 -6.79 -6.71
N GLU A 85 -11.82 -7.66 -6.84
CA GLU A 85 -12.99 -7.49 -7.70
C GLU A 85 -14.26 -7.99 -7.01
N GLY A 86 -15.40 -7.59 -7.55
CA GLY A 86 -16.70 -8.15 -7.18
C GLY A 86 -17.24 -7.71 -5.82
N TYR A 87 -16.64 -6.71 -5.17
CA TYR A 87 -17.16 -6.22 -3.91
C TYR A 87 -18.42 -5.38 -4.11
N CYS A 88 -19.45 -5.74 -3.36
CA CYS A 88 -20.70 -4.96 -3.30
C CYS A 88 -21.07 -4.74 -1.82
N ALA A 89 -20.87 -3.51 -1.34
CA ALA A 89 -21.06 -3.15 0.07
C ALA A 89 -22.53 -3.30 0.55
N VAL A 90 -23.47 -3.28 -0.38
CA VAL A 90 -24.92 -3.38 -0.10
C VAL A 90 -25.50 -4.76 -0.44
N CYS A 91 -24.68 -5.69 -0.95
CA CYS A 91 -25.10 -7.04 -1.30
C CYS A 91 -24.83 -7.99 -0.14
N THR A 92 -25.80 -8.84 0.18
CA THR A 92 -25.65 -9.85 1.24
C THR A 92 -24.94 -11.08 0.69
N GLY A 93 -23.89 -11.56 1.38
CA GLY A 93 -23.22 -12.82 1.06
C GLY A 93 -22.26 -12.78 -0.13
N VAL A 94 -21.88 -11.59 -0.60
CA VAL A 94 -20.87 -11.42 -1.64
C VAL A 94 -19.52 -11.10 -0.99
N THR A 95 -18.54 -11.98 -1.18
CA THR A 95 -17.14 -11.73 -0.83
C THR A 95 -16.40 -11.26 -2.08
N PRO A 96 -15.48 -10.27 -1.96
CA PRO A 96 -14.66 -9.87 -3.09
C PRO A 96 -13.71 -11.02 -3.48
N ASP A 97 -13.56 -11.24 -4.76
CA ASP A 97 -12.49 -12.07 -5.28
C ASP A 97 -11.17 -11.34 -5.18
N SER A 98 -10.11 -12.04 -4.80
CA SER A 98 -8.77 -11.49 -4.75
C SER A 98 -7.83 -12.35 -5.58
N GLN A 99 -6.93 -11.69 -6.30
CA GLN A 99 -5.92 -12.35 -7.11
C GLN A 99 -4.57 -11.68 -6.90
N GLU A 100 -3.53 -12.49 -6.68
CA GLU A 100 -2.16 -12.00 -6.69
C GLU A 100 -1.77 -11.61 -8.11
N VAL A 101 -1.32 -10.38 -8.28
CA VAL A 101 -0.97 -9.82 -9.60
C VAL A 101 0.50 -9.40 -9.70
N GLY A 102 1.25 -9.49 -8.63
CA GLY A 102 2.66 -9.13 -8.63
C GLY A 102 3.26 -8.95 -7.25
N VAL A 103 4.38 -8.26 -7.22
CA VAL A 103 5.16 -8.04 -6.00
C VAL A 103 5.62 -6.59 -5.89
N PHE A 104 5.86 -6.18 -4.67
CA PHE A 104 6.31 -4.86 -4.29
C PHE A 104 7.35 -4.94 -3.19
N SER A 105 8.36 -4.08 -3.24
CA SER A 105 9.24 -3.85 -2.09
C SER A 105 9.57 -2.37 -1.94
N MET A 106 9.76 -1.94 -0.72
CA MET A 106 10.09 -0.55 -0.36
C MET A 106 11.37 -0.49 0.44
N ASN A 107 12.32 0.32 -0.01
CA ASN A 107 13.54 0.65 0.70
C ASN A 107 13.54 2.12 1.08
N TYR A 108 13.67 2.42 2.36
CA TYR A 108 13.69 3.79 2.87
C TYR A 108 15.13 4.26 2.97
N THR A 109 15.43 5.43 2.40
CA THR A 109 16.72 6.10 2.57
C THR A 109 16.73 6.92 3.86
N ASP A 110 15.62 7.57 4.12
CA ASP A 110 15.32 8.33 5.35
C ASP A 110 13.79 8.40 5.53
N GLU A 111 13.34 9.16 6.52
CA GLU A 111 11.89 9.28 6.81
C GLU A 111 11.05 9.98 5.72
N LEU A 112 11.70 10.63 4.75
CA LEU A 112 11.05 11.39 3.67
C LEU A 112 11.34 10.86 2.29
N SER A 113 12.34 9.99 2.13
CA SER A 113 12.84 9.53 0.83
C SER A 113 13.04 8.02 0.81
N GLY A 114 12.90 7.44 -0.36
CA GLY A 114 13.14 6.02 -0.58
C GLY A 114 13.06 5.62 -2.05
N ALA A 115 13.10 4.34 -2.28
CA ALA A 115 12.87 3.73 -3.58
C ALA A 115 11.96 2.51 -3.42
N TRP A 116 11.09 2.30 -4.39
CA TRP A 116 10.31 1.07 -4.47
C TRP A 116 10.50 0.33 -5.77
N ASN A 117 10.33 -0.98 -5.69
CA ASN A 117 10.25 -1.85 -6.84
C ASN A 117 8.82 -2.32 -7.01
N LEU A 118 8.29 -2.15 -8.21
CA LEU A 118 6.97 -2.61 -8.62
C LEU A 118 7.11 -3.59 -9.78
N ASP A 119 6.54 -4.76 -9.64
CA ASP A 119 6.44 -5.76 -10.70
C ASP A 119 5.05 -6.39 -10.64
N TYR A 120 4.15 -5.97 -11.53
CA TYR A 120 2.79 -6.50 -11.59
C TYR A 120 2.23 -6.60 -13.01
N MET A 121 1.30 -7.51 -13.19
CA MET A 121 0.43 -7.62 -14.36
C MET A 121 -1.01 -7.73 -13.89
N LEU A 122 -1.84 -6.73 -14.24
CA LEU A 122 -3.24 -6.69 -13.85
C LEU A 122 -4.01 -7.88 -14.43
N ALA A 123 -4.89 -8.45 -13.62
CA ALA A 123 -5.79 -9.52 -14.03
C ALA A 123 -6.99 -8.97 -14.80
N THR A 124 -7.50 -9.76 -15.77
CA THR A 124 -8.72 -9.42 -16.50
C THR A 124 -9.91 -9.24 -15.55
N PRO A 125 -10.82 -8.28 -15.82
CA PRO A 125 -10.98 -7.50 -17.06
C PRO A 125 -10.05 -6.28 -17.18
N LEU A 126 -9.23 -6.01 -16.17
CA LEU A 126 -8.25 -4.94 -16.21
C LEU A 126 -7.05 -5.35 -17.07
N ALA A 127 -6.33 -4.39 -17.61
CA ALA A 127 -5.14 -4.62 -18.41
C ALA A 127 -4.04 -3.62 -18.06
N GLY A 128 -2.82 -4.07 -18.08
CA GLY A 128 -1.62 -3.28 -17.84
C GLY A 128 -0.60 -4.03 -17.02
N SER A 129 0.65 -3.72 -17.26
CA SER A 129 1.78 -4.30 -16.52
C SER A 129 2.86 -3.25 -16.30
N ILE A 130 3.55 -3.36 -15.19
CA ILE A 130 4.70 -2.52 -14.85
C ILE A 130 5.76 -3.40 -14.21
N LYS A 131 7.01 -3.13 -14.63
CA LYS A 131 8.21 -3.64 -13.96
C LYS A 131 9.22 -2.51 -13.92
N ARG A 132 9.39 -1.91 -12.75
CA ARG A 132 10.30 -0.77 -12.59
C ARG A 132 10.68 -0.51 -11.14
N GLU A 133 11.77 0.23 -11.01
CA GLU A 133 12.18 0.88 -9.77
C GLU A 133 11.93 2.39 -9.88
N ASP A 134 11.35 2.98 -8.85
CA ASP A 134 11.08 4.42 -8.77
C ASP A 134 11.69 5.01 -7.49
N SER A 135 12.31 6.18 -7.62
CA SER A 135 12.58 7.04 -6.46
C SER A 135 11.29 7.67 -5.97
N VAL A 136 11.09 7.69 -4.67
CA VAL A 136 9.84 8.16 -4.07
C VAL A 136 10.10 9.07 -2.89
N SER A 137 9.15 9.94 -2.64
CA SER A 137 9.17 10.85 -1.49
C SER A 137 7.85 10.80 -0.72
N LYS A 138 7.95 11.06 0.57
CA LYS A 138 6.81 11.14 1.46
C LYS A 138 6.12 12.49 1.31
N LEU A 139 4.81 12.47 1.14
CA LEU A 139 3.97 13.67 1.02
C LEU A 139 3.45 14.17 2.37
N THR A 140 3.32 13.28 3.33
CA THR A 140 2.82 13.62 4.67
C THR A 140 3.96 14.06 5.58
N VAL A 141 3.64 14.96 6.51
CA VAL A 141 4.61 15.39 7.52
C VAL A 141 5.01 14.17 8.38
N PRO A 142 6.32 13.99 8.66
CA PRO A 142 6.77 12.93 9.54
C PRO A 142 6.17 13.08 10.94
N LEU A 143 5.84 11.96 11.54
CA LEU A 143 5.48 11.91 12.95
C LEU A 143 6.75 11.93 13.79
N VAL A 144 6.72 12.68 14.88
CA VAL A 144 7.82 12.67 15.84
C VAL A 144 7.70 11.39 16.69
N CYS A 145 8.64 10.49 16.50
CA CYS A 145 8.79 9.28 17.30
C CYS A 145 9.54 9.59 18.59
N GLN A 146 8.93 9.28 19.70
CA GLN A 146 9.52 9.44 21.04
C GLN A 146 10.00 8.10 21.60
#